data_66536ff03753a8509e2cde30a7f509e1
#
_entry.id   66536ff03753a8509e2cde30a7f509e1
#
_cell.length_a   1.000
_cell.length_b   1.000
_cell.length_c   1.000
_cell.angle_alpha   90.00
_cell.angle_beta   90.00
_cell.angle_gamma   90.00
#
_symmetry.space_group_name_H-M   'P 1'
#
loop_
_entity.id
_entity.type
_entity.pdbx_description
1 polymer ?
#
loop_
_entity_poly.entity_id
_entity_poly.type
_entity_poly.pdbx_seq_one_letter_code
_entity_poly.pdbx_strand_id
1 'polypeptide(L)' 'MKYKITISKFFEEIIEADSENEAWDLAWEQWSQDDEVEGYCEVEE' A
#
# COMPACT_ATOMS: atom_id res chain seq x y z
N MET A 1 -13.39 1.90 -0.69
CA MET A 1 -12.58 3.00 -0.19
C MET A 1 -11.23 2.95 -0.86
N LYS A 2 -10.63 4.07 -1.02
CA LYS A 2 -9.34 4.14 -1.66
C LYS A 2 -8.27 4.39 -0.62
N TYR A 3 -7.20 3.65 -0.73
CA TYR A 3 -6.10 3.77 0.21
C TYR A 3 -4.83 4.12 -0.55
N LYS A 4 -4.13 5.11 -0.06
CA LYS A 4 -2.87 5.48 -0.66
C LYS A 4 -1.76 4.84 0.13
N ILE A 5 -1.05 3.92 -0.48
CA ILE A 5 0.00 3.20 0.19
C ILE A 5 1.33 3.68 -0.33
N THR A 6 2.15 4.19 0.57
CA THR A 6 3.46 4.67 0.24
C THR A 6 4.47 3.73 0.85
N ILE A 7 5.23 3.02 0.04
CA ILE A 7 6.17 2.06 0.58
C ILE A 7 7.56 2.63 0.58
N SER A 8 7.89 3.44 -0.38
CA SER A 8 9.18 4.09 -0.34
C SER A 8 9.02 5.42 -1.01
N LYS A 9 10.06 6.21 -1.03
CA LYS A 9 9.94 7.52 -1.61
C LYS A 9 9.72 7.41 -3.12
N PHE A 10 9.92 6.25 -3.69
CA PHE A 10 9.71 6.08 -5.10
C PHE A 10 8.50 5.23 -5.44
N PHE A 11 7.83 4.68 -4.45
CA PHE A 11 6.69 3.80 -4.74
C PHE A 11 5.49 4.27 -3.95
N GLU A 12 4.47 4.65 -4.68
CA GLU A 12 3.27 5.15 -4.06
C GLU A 12 2.13 4.77 -4.98
N GLU A 13 1.10 4.18 -4.45
CA GLU A 13 0.02 3.69 -5.26
C GLU A 13 -1.30 3.82 -4.54
N ILE A 14 -2.36 4.10 -5.27
CA ILE A 14 -3.69 4.17 -4.69
C ILE A 14 -4.40 2.88 -5.01
N ILE A 15 -4.86 2.19 -3.99
CA ILE A 15 -5.47 0.90 -4.12
C ILE A 15 -6.87 0.96 -3.57
N GLU A 16 -7.83 0.46 -4.32
CA GLU A 16 -9.19 0.40 -3.85
C GLU A 16 -9.42 -0.92 -3.15
N ALA A 17 -9.85 -0.88 -1.92
CA ALA A 17 -10.04 -2.08 -1.12
C ALA A 17 -11.09 -1.82 -0.08
N ASP A 18 -11.58 -2.87 0.56
CA ASP A 18 -12.59 -2.74 1.58
C ASP A 18 -11.99 -2.36 2.91
N SER A 19 -10.76 -2.68 3.15
CA SER A 19 -10.13 -2.36 4.42
C SER A 19 -8.66 -2.12 4.19
N GLU A 20 -8.03 -1.58 5.19
CA GLU A 20 -6.62 -1.29 5.10
C GLU A 20 -5.81 -2.57 4.94
N ASN A 21 -6.20 -3.61 5.68
CA ASN A 21 -5.49 -4.88 5.58
C ASN A 21 -5.54 -5.41 4.16
N GLU A 22 -6.68 -5.29 3.53
CA GLU A 22 -6.80 -5.77 2.18
C GLU A 22 -5.96 -4.94 1.23
N ALA A 23 -5.89 -3.65 1.48
CA ALA A 23 -5.08 -2.79 0.65
C ALA A 23 -3.61 -3.18 0.74
N TRP A 24 -3.14 -3.47 1.94
CA TRP A 24 -1.75 -3.90 2.11
C TRP A 24 -1.49 -5.23 1.41
N ASP A 25 -2.45 -6.14 1.48
CA ASP A 25 -2.28 -7.42 0.81
C ASP A 25 -2.13 -7.20 -0.69
N LEU A 26 -2.93 -6.35 -1.26
CA LEU A 26 -2.84 -6.09 -2.67
C LEU A 26 -1.55 -5.39 -3.04
N ALA A 27 -1.10 -4.52 -2.18
CA ALA A 27 0.13 -3.82 -2.45
C ALA A 27 1.30 -4.79 -2.45
N TRP A 28 1.32 -5.70 -1.48
CA TRP A 28 2.43 -6.64 -1.41
C TRP A 28 2.40 -7.64 -2.57
N GLU A 29 1.29 -7.86 -3.15
CA GLU A 29 1.23 -8.72 -4.29
C GLU A 29 1.93 -8.11 -5.48
N GLN A 30 1.81 -6.81 -5.64
CA GLN A 30 2.45 -6.14 -6.74
C GLN A 30 3.88 -5.81 -6.45
N TRP A 31 4.23 -5.67 -5.20
CA TRP A 31 5.54 -5.21 -4.80
C TRP A 31 6.26 -6.30 -4.06
N SER A 32 7.42 -6.67 -4.48
CA SER A 32 8.15 -7.69 -3.80
C SER A 32 8.76 -7.13 -2.58
N GLN A 33 8.52 -7.68 -1.43
CA GLN A 33 9.10 -7.19 -0.24
C GLN A 33 10.29 -7.99 0.10
N ASP A 34 11.41 -7.62 -0.27
CA ASP A 34 12.58 -8.27 0.05
C ASP A 34 13.15 -7.88 1.29
N ASP A 35 13.02 -6.66 1.71
CA ASP A 35 13.72 -6.19 2.85
C ASP A 35 12.87 -5.47 3.74
N GLU A 36 13.38 -4.86 4.71
CA GLU A 36 12.66 -4.05 5.60
C GLU A 36 12.23 -2.87 4.90
N VAL A 37 10.98 -2.74 4.62
CA VAL A 37 10.45 -1.63 3.95
C VAL A 37 9.59 -0.85 4.87
N GLU A 38 9.79 0.43 4.96
CA GLU A 38 8.95 1.26 5.80
C GLU A 38 7.88 1.83 4.93
N GLY A 39 6.65 1.62 5.26
CA GLY A 39 5.57 2.16 4.49
C GLY A 39 4.43 2.60 5.35
N TYR A 40 3.52 3.38 4.80
CA TYR A 40 2.36 3.79 5.56
C TYR A 40 1.17 3.91 4.59
N CYS A 41 -0.01 3.89 5.18
CA CYS A 41 -1.24 3.89 4.44
C CYS A 41 -2.10 5.05 4.87
N GLU A 42 -2.69 5.73 3.92
CA GLU A 42 -3.60 6.82 4.22
C GLU A 42 -4.88 6.58 3.47
N VAL A 43 -5.99 6.99 4.06
CA VAL A 43 -7.25 6.92 3.39
C VAL A 43 -7.34 8.05 2.40
N GLU A 44 -7.62 7.72 1.15
CA GLU A 44 -7.59 8.71 0.14
C GLU A 44 -8.96 8.94 -0.40
N GLU A 45 -9.94 9.03 0.21
CA GLU A 45 -11.21 9.20 -0.34
C GLU A 45 -11.61 10.60 -0.53
#